data_369e991b3265ac5597702ab7a83cdfa8
#
_entry.id   369e991b3265ac5597702ab7a83cdfa8
#
_cell.length_a   1.000
_cell.length_b   1.000
_cell.length_c   1.000
_cell.angle_alpha   90.00
_cell.angle_beta   90.00
_cell.angle_gamma   90.00
#
_symmetry.space_group_name_H-M   'P 1'
#
loop_
_entity.id
_entity.type
_entity.pdbx_description
1 polymer ?
#
loop_
_entity_poly.entity_id
_entity_poly.type
_entity_poly.pdbx_seq_one_letter_code
_entity_poly.pdbx_strand_id
1 'polypeptide(L)'
;MKALITGASSGIGRDIARVLDKKGYELVLVARDDEKLKEIAKELKKAEIISTDLSIEENCKKIYEQVPDIDLLVNNAGFGDCGDFTKTSLEKEIKMIQTNVIAYHILTKLYLIDFKNKNSGRILNVASIAGFMPGPLMSTYYATKSYVVRLSESIREELKQEKSNVKISILCPGPVDTNFNKVANVKIHLREANSMKVAEYAIKKLEKNKFYIVPGIDIKLARFFSKITPNNLISKITYRIQKRKLHT
;
A
#
# COMPACT_ATOMS: atom_id res chain seq x y z
N MET A 1 -5.50 -21.39 1.85
CA MET A 1 -5.45 -20.02 2.40
C MET A 1 -6.07 -19.06 1.41
N LYS A 2 -6.86 -18.08 1.89
CA LYS A 2 -7.53 -17.07 1.06
C LYS A 2 -6.92 -15.70 1.31
N ALA A 3 -6.64 -14.91 0.25
CA ALA A 3 -6.09 -13.57 0.36
C ALA A 3 -6.96 -12.56 -0.40
N LEU A 4 -7.24 -11.41 0.24
CA LEU A 4 -7.87 -10.27 -0.40
C LEU A 4 -6.81 -9.21 -0.71
N ILE A 5 -6.78 -8.74 -1.97
CA ILE A 5 -5.78 -7.79 -2.46
C ILE A 5 -6.48 -6.59 -3.07
N THR A 6 -6.31 -5.42 -2.48
CA THR A 6 -6.82 -4.17 -3.04
C THR A 6 -5.83 -3.55 -4.03
N GLY A 7 -6.33 -2.86 -5.07
CA GLY A 7 -5.49 -2.31 -6.13
C GLY A 7 -4.80 -3.39 -6.97
N ALA A 8 -5.48 -4.53 -7.17
CA ALA A 8 -4.92 -5.72 -7.81
C ALA A 8 -4.82 -5.63 -9.34
N SER A 9 -5.39 -4.60 -9.98
CA SER A 9 -5.42 -4.47 -11.44
C SER A 9 -4.08 -4.09 -12.08
N SER A 10 -3.08 -3.68 -11.31
CA SER A 10 -1.77 -3.28 -11.85
C SER A 10 -0.66 -3.25 -10.80
N GLY A 11 0.59 -3.10 -11.27
CA GLY A 11 1.76 -2.83 -10.43
C GLY A 11 1.97 -3.83 -9.31
N ILE A 12 2.28 -3.34 -8.11
CA ILE A 12 2.62 -4.18 -6.94
C ILE A 12 1.48 -5.11 -6.56
N GLY A 13 0.22 -4.64 -6.56
CA GLY A 13 -0.93 -5.46 -6.17
C GLY A 13 -1.15 -6.64 -7.11
N ARG A 14 -1.06 -6.40 -8.44
CA ARG A 14 -1.11 -7.43 -9.46
C ARG A 14 -0.01 -8.47 -9.26
N ASP A 15 1.21 -8.02 -9.05
CA ASP A 15 2.36 -8.92 -8.96
C ASP A 15 2.37 -9.67 -7.62
N ILE A 16 1.83 -9.09 -6.52
CA ILE A 16 1.55 -9.82 -5.28
C ILE A 16 0.52 -10.94 -5.53
N ALA A 17 -0.54 -10.69 -6.32
CA ALA A 17 -1.51 -11.71 -6.67
C ALA A 17 -0.84 -12.89 -7.38
N ARG A 18 0.01 -12.64 -8.38
CA ARG A 18 0.78 -13.68 -9.09
C ARG A 18 1.70 -14.48 -8.16
N VAL A 19 2.34 -13.81 -7.20
CA VAL A 19 3.23 -14.48 -6.23
C VAL A 19 2.42 -15.36 -5.28
N LEU A 20 1.27 -14.90 -4.81
CA LEU A 20 0.40 -15.66 -3.90
C LEU A 20 -0.29 -16.84 -4.61
N ASP A 21 -0.67 -16.68 -5.89
CA ASP A 21 -1.21 -17.77 -6.70
C ASP A 21 -0.21 -18.94 -6.81
N LYS A 22 1.07 -18.63 -7.10
CA LYS A 22 2.15 -19.65 -7.12
C LYS A 22 2.32 -20.37 -5.79
N LYS A 23 1.89 -19.77 -4.68
CA LYS A 23 1.91 -20.32 -3.33
C LYS A 23 0.60 -21.06 -2.95
N GLY A 24 -0.35 -21.15 -3.88
CA GLY A 24 -1.60 -21.87 -3.69
C GLY A 24 -2.67 -21.12 -2.89
N TYR A 25 -2.62 -19.79 -2.86
CA TYR A 25 -3.70 -19.00 -2.28
C TYR A 25 -4.89 -18.92 -3.23
N GLU A 26 -6.08 -18.93 -2.67
CA GLU A 26 -7.30 -18.44 -3.30
C GLU A 26 -7.31 -16.92 -3.20
N LEU A 27 -7.61 -16.23 -4.28
CA LEU A 27 -7.42 -14.79 -4.37
C LEU A 27 -8.74 -14.07 -4.57
N VAL A 28 -8.94 -12.96 -3.84
CA VAL A 28 -9.97 -11.97 -4.12
C VAL A 28 -9.29 -10.69 -4.55
N LEU A 29 -9.51 -10.32 -5.80
CA LEU A 29 -8.87 -9.17 -6.45
C LEU A 29 -9.83 -8.00 -6.47
N VAL A 30 -9.45 -6.89 -5.84
CA VAL A 30 -10.31 -5.70 -5.74
C VAL A 30 -9.64 -4.53 -6.46
N ALA A 31 -10.34 -3.92 -7.43
CA ALA A 31 -9.94 -2.67 -8.09
C ALA A 31 -11.15 -2.04 -8.80
N ARG A 32 -10.96 -0.86 -9.41
CA ARG A 32 -12.02 -0.18 -10.17
C ARG A 32 -12.12 -0.65 -11.61
N ASP A 33 -11.03 -1.07 -12.19
CA ASP A 33 -10.90 -1.44 -13.62
C ASP A 33 -11.24 -2.93 -13.77
N ASP A 34 -12.49 -3.19 -14.13
CA ASP A 34 -13.06 -4.53 -14.26
C ASP A 34 -12.35 -5.36 -15.36
N GLU A 35 -12.05 -4.73 -16.50
CA GLU A 35 -11.40 -5.42 -17.61
C GLU A 35 -10.00 -5.89 -17.22
N LYS A 36 -9.20 -5.04 -16.57
CA LYS A 36 -7.88 -5.46 -16.07
C LYS A 36 -7.97 -6.51 -14.97
N LEU A 37 -9.00 -6.48 -14.12
CA LEU A 37 -9.21 -7.54 -13.14
C LEU A 37 -9.50 -8.87 -13.83
N LYS A 38 -10.36 -8.88 -14.86
CA LYS A 38 -10.66 -10.07 -15.66
C LYS A 38 -9.41 -10.62 -16.37
N GLU A 39 -8.59 -9.73 -16.95
CA GLU A 39 -7.34 -10.14 -17.59
C GLU A 39 -6.41 -10.87 -16.60
N ILE A 40 -6.21 -10.29 -15.43
CA ILE A 40 -5.37 -10.88 -14.39
C ILE A 40 -5.97 -12.19 -13.85
N ALA A 41 -7.28 -12.23 -13.61
CA ALA A 41 -7.94 -13.42 -13.11
C ALA A 41 -7.76 -14.64 -14.05
N LYS A 42 -7.71 -14.40 -15.38
CA LYS A 42 -7.43 -15.47 -16.36
C LYS A 42 -6.04 -16.09 -16.24
N GLU A 43 -5.08 -15.37 -15.68
CA GLU A 43 -3.71 -15.85 -15.47
C GLU A 43 -3.55 -16.68 -14.19
N LEU A 44 -4.53 -16.63 -13.28
CA LEU A 44 -4.46 -17.18 -11.92
C LEU A 44 -5.33 -18.44 -11.81
N LYS A 45 -4.91 -19.36 -10.94
CA LYS A 45 -5.60 -20.66 -10.78
C LYS A 45 -6.97 -20.53 -10.14
N LYS A 46 -7.09 -19.69 -9.11
CA LYS A 46 -8.34 -19.48 -8.36
C LYS A 46 -8.41 -18.02 -7.90
N ALA A 47 -9.13 -17.21 -8.67
CA ALA A 47 -9.31 -15.80 -8.39
C ALA A 47 -10.76 -15.37 -8.59
N GLU A 48 -11.31 -14.70 -7.58
CA GLU A 48 -12.55 -13.94 -7.63
C GLU A 48 -12.22 -12.47 -7.85
N ILE A 49 -13.09 -11.73 -8.52
CA ILE A 49 -12.91 -10.29 -8.75
C ILE A 49 -14.06 -9.50 -8.15
N ILE A 50 -13.71 -8.34 -7.57
CA ILE A 50 -14.69 -7.35 -7.10
C ILE A 50 -14.30 -6.00 -7.70
N SER A 51 -15.10 -5.56 -8.69
CA SER A 51 -14.90 -4.25 -9.33
C SER A 51 -15.64 -3.18 -8.52
N THR A 52 -14.86 -2.30 -7.84
CA THR A 52 -15.45 -1.27 -6.96
C THR A 52 -14.50 -0.13 -6.68
N ASP A 53 -15.06 1.05 -6.34
CA ASP A 53 -14.29 2.24 -5.92
C ASP A 53 -14.15 2.28 -4.39
N LEU A 54 -12.92 2.10 -3.92
CA LEU A 54 -12.57 2.13 -2.49
C LEU A 54 -12.55 3.54 -1.89
N SER A 55 -12.72 4.60 -2.69
CA SER A 55 -12.92 5.94 -2.14
C SER A 55 -14.31 6.12 -1.53
N ILE A 56 -15.20 5.16 -1.68
CA ILE A 56 -16.55 5.12 -1.09
C ILE A 56 -16.52 4.17 0.11
N GLU A 57 -16.73 4.69 1.31
CA GLU A 57 -16.66 3.92 2.57
C GLU A 57 -17.58 2.70 2.57
N GLU A 58 -18.80 2.86 2.07
CA GLU A 58 -19.80 1.78 2.01
C GLU A 58 -19.32 0.60 1.16
N ASN A 59 -18.55 0.86 0.10
CA ASN A 59 -17.97 -0.21 -0.72
C ASN A 59 -16.94 -1.04 0.07
N CYS A 60 -16.18 -0.39 0.96
CA CYS A 60 -15.24 -1.11 1.83
C CYS A 60 -15.96 -2.06 2.80
N LYS A 61 -17.11 -1.64 3.35
CA LYS A 61 -17.94 -2.48 4.23
C LYS A 61 -18.55 -3.64 3.45
N LYS A 62 -19.09 -3.38 2.25
CA LYS A 62 -19.64 -4.42 1.36
C LYS A 62 -18.60 -5.48 0.97
N ILE A 63 -17.35 -5.08 0.72
CA ILE A 63 -16.27 -6.04 0.47
C ILE A 63 -16.10 -6.98 1.66
N TYR A 64 -16.05 -6.43 2.87
CA TYR A 64 -15.91 -7.24 4.08
C TYR A 64 -17.10 -8.19 4.27
N GLU A 65 -18.33 -7.73 4.04
CA GLU A 65 -19.55 -8.55 4.12
C GLU A 65 -19.57 -9.70 3.09
N GLN A 66 -19.07 -9.43 1.87
CA GLN A 66 -18.99 -10.42 0.79
C GLN A 66 -17.87 -11.44 0.99
N VAL A 67 -16.79 -11.03 1.66
CA VAL A 67 -15.58 -11.85 1.80
C VAL A 67 -15.11 -11.86 3.27
N PRO A 68 -15.90 -12.38 4.22
CA PRO A 68 -15.57 -12.30 5.63
C PRO A 68 -14.39 -13.18 6.04
N ASP A 69 -14.17 -14.30 5.35
CA ASP A 69 -13.20 -15.32 5.78
C ASP A 69 -11.95 -15.34 4.89
N ILE A 70 -10.95 -14.59 5.32
CA ILE A 70 -9.62 -14.56 4.68
C ILE A 70 -8.51 -14.87 5.69
N ASP A 71 -7.33 -15.26 5.18
CA ASP A 71 -6.11 -15.46 5.96
C ASP A 71 -5.13 -14.31 5.82
N LEU A 72 -5.23 -13.56 4.72
CA LEU A 72 -4.34 -12.46 4.39
C LEU A 72 -5.09 -11.29 3.78
N LEU A 73 -5.01 -10.11 4.41
CA LEU A 73 -5.41 -8.83 3.83
C LEU A 73 -4.18 -8.12 3.26
N VAL A 74 -4.23 -7.76 1.97
CA VAL A 74 -3.24 -6.90 1.31
C VAL A 74 -3.89 -5.57 0.95
N ASN A 75 -3.75 -4.56 1.80
CA ASN A 75 -4.12 -3.19 1.50
C ASN A 75 -3.04 -2.55 0.62
N ASN A 76 -3.30 -2.50 -0.70
CA ASN A 76 -2.35 -1.96 -1.67
C ASN A 76 -2.95 -0.83 -2.52
N ALA A 77 -4.27 -0.73 -2.65
CA ALA A 77 -4.90 0.33 -3.42
C ALA A 77 -4.42 1.71 -2.96
N GLY A 78 -4.10 2.58 -3.91
CA GLY A 78 -3.68 3.93 -3.59
C GLY A 78 -3.07 4.63 -4.79
N PHE A 79 -3.08 5.95 -4.74
CA PHE A 79 -2.50 6.80 -5.77
C PHE A 79 -1.89 8.05 -5.13
N GLY A 80 -1.17 8.82 -5.93
CA GLY A 80 -0.55 10.07 -5.55
C GLY A 80 -0.96 11.21 -6.48
N ASP A 81 -0.59 12.42 -6.09
CA ASP A 81 -0.61 13.61 -6.92
C ASP A 81 0.62 14.47 -6.63
N CYS A 82 1.10 15.19 -7.65
CA CYS A 82 2.28 16.03 -7.55
C CYS A 82 1.98 17.42 -8.09
N GLY A 83 2.21 18.44 -7.28
CA GLY A 83 2.01 19.84 -7.61
C GLY A 83 2.13 20.73 -6.39
N ASP A 84 2.12 22.03 -6.59
CA ASP A 84 1.97 23.01 -5.53
C ASP A 84 0.63 22.78 -4.82
N PHE A 85 0.64 22.73 -3.49
CA PHE A 85 -0.54 22.41 -2.68
C PHE A 85 -1.73 23.34 -2.95
N THR A 86 -1.47 24.58 -3.30
CA THR A 86 -2.52 25.56 -3.63
C THR A 86 -3.05 25.42 -5.06
N LYS A 87 -2.41 24.58 -5.89
CA LYS A 87 -2.74 24.38 -7.32
C LYS A 87 -3.23 22.99 -7.64
N THR A 88 -3.06 22.03 -6.74
CA THR A 88 -3.60 20.68 -6.89
C THR A 88 -5.11 20.68 -6.68
N SER A 89 -5.83 19.71 -7.29
CA SER A 89 -7.28 19.60 -7.14
C SER A 89 -7.67 19.10 -5.75
N LEU A 90 -8.46 19.89 -5.03
CA LEU A 90 -9.03 19.50 -3.72
C LEU A 90 -9.82 18.18 -3.83
N GLU A 91 -10.62 18.03 -4.89
CA GLU A 91 -11.41 16.82 -5.12
C GLU A 91 -10.52 15.58 -5.26
N LYS A 92 -9.42 15.68 -6.05
CA LYS A 92 -8.45 14.59 -6.22
C LYS A 92 -7.74 14.26 -4.90
N GLU A 93 -7.42 15.27 -4.09
CA GLU A 93 -6.80 15.07 -2.78
C GLU A 93 -7.74 14.39 -1.78
N ILE A 94 -9.00 14.81 -1.71
CA ILE A 94 -10.02 14.15 -0.87
C ILE A 94 -10.17 12.69 -1.29
N LYS A 95 -10.28 12.42 -2.60
CA LYS A 95 -10.36 11.05 -3.13
C LYS A 95 -9.10 10.23 -2.80
N MET A 96 -7.93 10.86 -2.78
CA MET A 96 -6.68 10.24 -2.34
C MET A 96 -6.73 9.88 -0.85
N ILE A 97 -7.21 10.77 0.01
CA ILE A 97 -7.37 10.50 1.44
C ILE A 97 -8.36 9.35 1.65
N GLN A 98 -9.50 9.38 1.00
CA GLN A 98 -10.49 8.30 1.08
C GLN A 98 -9.90 6.95 0.69
N THR A 99 -9.18 6.88 -0.44
CA THR A 99 -8.59 5.63 -0.91
C THR A 99 -7.38 5.19 -0.08
N ASN A 100 -6.43 6.11 0.21
CA ASN A 100 -5.15 5.75 0.85
C ASN A 100 -5.24 5.64 2.37
N VAL A 101 -6.26 6.26 3.00
CA VAL A 101 -6.42 6.33 4.46
C VAL A 101 -7.69 5.64 4.89
N ILE A 102 -8.85 6.13 4.47
CA ILE A 102 -10.14 5.65 4.99
C ILE A 102 -10.37 4.18 4.61
N ALA A 103 -10.15 3.80 3.36
CA ALA A 103 -10.28 2.41 2.93
C ALA A 103 -9.31 1.47 3.69
N TYR A 104 -8.05 1.88 3.87
CA TYR A 104 -7.08 1.11 4.67
C TYR A 104 -7.54 0.98 6.12
N HIS A 105 -8.05 2.06 6.71
CA HIS A 105 -8.54 2.05 8.08
C HIS A 105 -9.70 1.08 8.25
N ILE A 106 -10.73 1.18 7.41
CA ILE A 106 -11.94 0.36 7.47
C ILE A 106 -11.58 -1.13 7.30
N LEU A 107 -10.90 -1.49 6.21
CA LEU A 107 -10.56 -2.87 5.94
C LEU A 107 -9.61 -3.45 7.00
N THR A 108 -8.61 -2.69 7.43
CA THR A 108 -7.72 -3.11 8.53
C THR A 108 -8.52 -3.36 9.80
N LYS A 109 -9.44 -2.45 10.18
CA LYS A 109 -10.23 -2.57 11.40
C LYS A 109 -11.13 -3.80 11.39
N LEU A 110 -11.89 -3.98 10.31
CA LEU A 110 -12.86 -5.06 10.20
C LEU A 110 -12.16 -6.44 10.20
N TYR A 111 -11.19 -6.65 9.33
CA TYR A 111 -10.47 -7.93 9.27
C TYR A 111 -9.59 -8.19 10.51
N LEU A 112 -9.06 -7.15 11.15
CA LEU A 112 -8.28 -7.32 12.38
C LEU A 112 -9.14 -7.86 13.51
N ILE A 113 -10.40 -7.46 13.62
CA ILE A 113 -11.35 -8.00 14.61
C ILE A 113 -11.50 -9.52 14.41
N ASP A 114 -11.75 -9.96 13.16
CA ASP A 114 -11.91 -11.38 12.86
C ASP A 114 -10.60 -12.17 13.09
N PHE A 115 -9.48 -11.61 12.66
CA PHE A 115 -8.19 -12.23 12.90
C PHE A 115 -7.86 -12.37 14.37
N LYS A 116 -8.23 -11.38 15.20
CA LYS A 116 -8.08 -11.49 16.67
C LYS A 116 -8.98 -12.56 17.25
N ASN A 117 -10.24 -12.65 16.84
CA ASN A 117 -11.18 -13.68 17.27
C ASN A 117 -10.68 -15.09 16.94
N LYS A 118 -10.10 -15.28 15.73
CA LYS A 118 -9.48 -16.55 15.30
C LYS A 118 -8.08 -16.76 15.89
N ASN A 119 -7.50 -15.74 16.51
CA ASN A 119 -6.09 -15.65 16.90
C ASN A 119 -5.13 -16.08 15.76
N SER A 120 -5.49 -15.76 14.53
CA SER A 120 -4.76 -16.10 13.31
C SER A 120 -5.10 -15.10 12.20
N GLY A 121 -4.14 -14.81 11.34
CA GLY A 121 -4.31 -13.94 10.19
C GLY A 121 -3.14 -12.98 9.98
N ARG A 122 -3.09 -12.39 8.81
CA ARG A 122 -2.01 -11.47 8.42
C ARG A 122 -2.55 -10.25 7.71
N ILE A 123 -1.96 -9.09 7.97
CA ILE A 123 -2.22 -7.84 7.24
C ILE A 123 -0.91 -7.34 6.64
N LEU A 124 -0.93 -7.06 5.35
CA LEU A 124 0.14 -6.37 4.63
C LEU A 124 -0.38 -5.00 4.17
N ASN A 125 0.05 -3.93 4.81
CA ASN A 125 -0.24 -2.56 4.39
C ASN A 125 0.86 -2.03 3.48
N VAL A 126 0.51 -1.64 2.25
CA VAL A 126 1.45 -1.04 1.29
C VAL A 126 1.51 0.47 1.53
N ALA A 127 2.54 0.89 2.25
CA ALA A 127 2.87 2.29 2.47
C ALA A 127 3.84 2.80 1.37
N SER A 128 4.91 3.47 1.75
CA SER A 128 5.99 3.98 0.90
C SER A 128 7.12 4.47 1.80
N ILE A 129 8.32 4.69 1.25
CA ILE A 129 9.36 5.52 1.87
C ILE A 129 8.84 6.93 2.21
N ALA A 130 7.88 7.43 1.44
CA ALA A 130 7.17 8.70 1.69
C ALA A 130 6.51 8.77 3.07
N GLY A 131 6.17 7.65 3.69
CA GLY A 131 5.56 7.60 5.02
C GLY A 131 6.50 7.93 6.19
N PHE A 132 7.79 8.18 5.92
CA PHE A 132 8.78 8.46 6.97
C PHE A 132 9.31 9.90 6.98
N MET A 133 8.82 10.74 6.09
CA MET A 133 9.34 12.11 5.94
C MET A 133 8.30 13.06 5.35
N PRO A 134 8.43 14.38 5.55
CA PRO A 134 7.61 15.36 4.84
C PRO A 134 7.95 15.38 3.34
N GLY A 135 6.93 15.58 2.50
CA GLY A 135 7.09 15.60 1.04
C GLY A 135 6.43 16.81 0.38
N PRO A 136 7.05 18.00 0.42
CA PRO A 136 6.55 19.15 -0.34
C PRO A 136 6.31 18.78 -1.81
N LEU A 137 5.33 19.40 -2.44
CA LEU A 137 4.84 19.11 -3.79
C LEU A 137 4.14 17.76 -3.96
N MET A 138 4.09 16.92 -2.91
CA MET A 138 3.28 15.70 -2.79
C MET A 138 2.71 15.59 -1.37
N SER A 139 2.34 16.71 -0.76
CA SER A 139 2.05 16.84 0.67
C SER A 139 0.99 15.85 1.14
N THR A 140 -0.15 15.81 0.47
CA THR A 140 -1.27 14.91 0.79
C THR A 140 -0.86 13.44 0.66
N TYR A 141 -0.15 13.06 -0.41
CA TYR A 141 0.33 11.68 -0.57
C TYR A 141 1.25 11.24 0.58
N TYR A 142 2.26 12.05 0.92
CA TYR A 142 3.18 11.74 2.01
C TYR A 142 2.45 11.65 3.36
N ALA A 143 1.51 12.55 3.62
CA ALA A 143 0.67 12.51 4.82
C ALA A 143 -0.17 11.22 4.89
N THR A 144 -0.80 10.80 3.78
CA THR A 144 -1.56 9.54 3.73
C THR A 144 -0.69 8.31 4.01
N LYS A 145 0.53 8.28 3.47
CA LYS A 145 1.46 7.17 3.71
C LYS A 145 2.05 7.17 5.12
N SER A 146 2.23 8.35 5.72
CA SER A 146 2.59 8.48 7.14
C SER A 146 1.50 7.95 8.06
N TYR A 147 0.22 8.24 7.75
CA TYR A 147 -0.91 7.66 8.47
C TYR A 147 -0.85 6.13 8.50
N VAL A 148 -0.70 5.49 7.33
CA VAL A 148 -0.62 4.03 7.22
C VAL A 148 0.53 3.44 8.04
N VAL A 149 1.70 4.10 8.01
CA VAL A 149 2.86 3.67 8.81
C VAL A 149 2.54 3.74 10.30
N ARG A 150 2.05 4.89 10.81
CA ARG A 150 1.79 5.08 12.26
C ARG A 150 0.67 4.20 12.77
N LEU A 151 -0.43 4.07 12.00
CA LEU A 151 -1.51 3.15 12.35
C LEU A 151 -1.00 1.71 12.51
N SER A 152 -0.21 1.24 11.55
CA SER A 152 0.30 -0.13 11.58
C SER A 152 1.33 -0.35 12.71
N GLU A 153 2.15 0.66 13.04
CA GLU A 153 3.08 0.60 14.18
C GLU A 153 2.31 0.44 15.50
N SER A 154 1.26 1.22 15.69
CA SER A 154 0.41 1.18 16.89
C SER A 154 -0.29 -0.16 17.04
N ILE A 155 -0.97 -0.63 15.99
CA ILE A 155 -1.64 -1.94 15.98
C ILE A 155 -0.66 -3.08 16.28
N ARG A 156 0.55 -3.02 15.70
CA ARG A 156 1.57 -4.03 15.98
C ARG A 156 1.92 -4.11 17.46
N GLU A 157 2.09 -2.98 18.12
CA GLU A 157 2.42 -2.97 19.54
C GLU A 157 1.25 -3.49 20.38
N GLU A 158 0.02 -3.11 20.08
CA GLU A 158 -1.19 -3.66 20.71
C GLU A 158 -1.23 -5.20 20.61
N LEU A 159 -1.07 -5.73 19.39
CA LEU A 159 -1.03 -7.19 19.15
C LEU A 159 0.09 -7.90 19.94
N LYS A 160 1.23 -7.24 20.09
CA LYS A 160 2.36 -7.77 20.85
C LYS A 160 2.08 -7.81 22.34
N GLN A 161 1.49 -6.75 22.91
CA GLN A 161 1.10 -6.71 24.32
C GLN A 161 0.06 -7.76 24.67
N GLU A 162 -0.86 -8.03 23.74
CA GLU A 162 -1.89 -9.08 23.86
C GLU A 162 -1.35 -10.50 23.58
N LYS A 163 -0.07 -10.65 23.21
CA LYS A 163 0.54 -11.93 22.79
C LYS A 163 -0.21 -12.61 21.63
N SER A 164 -0.86 -11.82 20.77
CA SER A 164 -1.64 -12.32 19.63
C SER A 164 -0.78 -13.00 18.57
N ASN A 165 -1.31 -14.05 17.95
CA ASN A 165 -0.70 -14.70 16.79
C ASN A 165 -0.92 -13.94 15.49
N VAL A 166 -1.84 -12.95 15.46
CA VAL A 166 -2.07 -12.07 14.31
C VAL A 166 -0.80 -11.27 13.98
N LYS A 167 -0.49 -11.15 12.70
CA LYS A 167 0.71 -10.42 12.24
C LYS A 167 0.33 -9.28 11.30
N ILE A 168 0.90 -8.10 11.54
CA ILE A 168 0.83 -6.97 10.64
C ILE A 168 2.22 -6.64 10.10
N SER A 169 2.29 -6.28 8.81
CA SER A 169 3.51 -5.88 8.11
C SER A 169 3.27 -4.64 7.27
N ILE A 170 4.30 -3.86 7.04
CA ILE A 170 4.25 -2.67 6.20
C ILE A 170 5.27 -2.82 5.07
N LEU A 171 4.81 -2.75 3.83
CA LEU A 171 5.68 -2.65 2.67
C LEU A 171 5.96 -1.17 2.38
N CYS A 172 7.23 -0.79 2.41
CA CYS A 172 7.68 0.59 2.21
C CYS A 172 8.66 0.66 1.03
N PRO A 173 8.18 0.59 -0.21
CA PRO A 173 9.05 0.70 -1.38
C PRO A 173 9.48 2.15 -1.62
N GLY A 174 10.57 2.30 -2.38
CA GLY A 174 10.90 3.52 -3.11
C GLY A 174 10.07 3.64 -4.39
N PRO A 175 10.56 4.37 -5.41
CA PRO A 175 9.94 4.40 -6.73
C PRO A 175 9.90 3.00 -7.35
N VAL A 176 8.72 2.63 -7.89
CA VAL A 176 8.49 1.35 -8.55
C VAL A 176 7.86 1.61 -9.91
N ASP A 177 8.34 0.93 -10.93
CA ASP A 177 7.80 1.01 -12.28
C ASP A 177 6.38 0.44 -12.32
N THR A 178 5.42 1.34 -12.32
CA THR A 178 3.98 1.06 -12.28
C THR A 178 3.19 2.22 -12.90
N ASN A 179 1.90 2.04 -13.10
CA ASN A 179 1.01 3.12 -13.53
C ASN A 179 0.88 4.28 -12.51
N PHE A 180 1.43 4.13 -11.31
CA PHE A 180 1.40 5.17 -10.26
C PHE A 180 1.93 6.51 -10.77
N ASN A 181 3.04 6.49 -11.52
CA ASN A 181 3.69 7.70 -12.01
C ASN A 181 2.82 8.50 -12.97
N LYS A 182 2.08 7.80 -13.85
CA LYS A 182 1.13 8.43 -14.78
C LYS A 182 -0.03 9.08 -14.01
N VAL A 183 -0.57 8.39 -13.01
CA VAL A 183 -1.69 8.89 -12.19
C VAL A 183 -1.26 10.08 -11.31
N ALA A 184 -0.03 10.05 -10.80
CA ALA A 184 0.53 11.09 -9.95
C ALA A 184 1.06 12.30 -10.72
N ASN A 185 0.99 12.32 -12.05
CA ASN A 185 1.56 13.38 -12.91
C ASN A 185 3.05 13.62 -12.64
N VAL A 186 3.82 12.55 -12.44
CA VAL A 186 5.27 12.64 -12.20
C VAL A 186 6.05 11.94 -13.32
N LYS A 187 7.11 12.60 -13.76
CA LYS A 187 8.16 11.97 -14.56
C LYS A 187 9.29 11.57 -13.61
N ILE A 188 9.59 10.28 -13.56
CA ILE A 188 10.62 9.78 -12.63
C ILE A 188 11.95 9.71 -13.37
N HIS A 189 12.96 10.42 -12.82
CA HIS A 189 14.36 10.34 -13.25
C HIS A 189 15.20 9.44 -12.33
N LEU A 190 14.58 8.82 -11.32
CA LEU A 190 15.25 7.90 -10.40
C LEU A 190 15.10 6.46 -10.92
N ARG A 191 16.07 5.62 -10.59
CA ARG A 191 15.98 4.19 -10.89
C ARG A 191 14.75 3.59 -10.19
N GLU A 192 13.81 3.11 -10.99
CA GLU A 192 12.63 2.43 -10.52
C GLU A 192 12.90 0.96 -10.27
N ALA A 193 12.33 0.44 -9.20
CA ALA A 193 12.37 -0.98 -8.91
C ALA A 193 11.34 -1.73 -9.77
N ASN A 194 11.66 -2.94 -10.19
CA ASN A 194 10.71 -3.82 -10.87
C ASN A 194 9.63 -4.29 -9.87
N SER A 195 8.34 -4.13 -10.23
CA SER A 195 7.20 -4.42 -9.35
C SER A 195 7.12 -5.89 -8.94
N MET A 196 7.47 -6.83 -9.84
CA MET A 196 7.51 -8.26 -9.54
C MET A 196 8.58 -8.58 -8.48
N LYS A 197 9.79 -8.01 -8.61
CA LYS A 197 10.86 -8.21 -7.60
C LYS A 197 10.46 -7.63 -6.24
N VAL A 198 9.73 -6.50 -6.24
CA VAL A 198 9.18 -5.90 -5.01
C VAL A 198 8.14 -6.83 -4.38
N ALA A 199 7.23 -7.41 -5.18
CA ALA A 199 6.20 -8.34 -4.72
C ALA A 199 6.81 -9.64 -4.15
N GLU A 200 7.77 -10.26 -4.84
CA GLU A 200 8.48 -11.45 -4.36
C GLU A 200 9.21 -11.18 -3.04
N TYR A 201 9.90 -10.05 -2.96
CA TYR A 201 10.58 -9.64 -1.73
C TYR A 201 9.58 -9.39 -0.59
N ALA A 202 8.44 -8.76 -0.89
CA ALA A 202 7.41 -8.47 0.09
C ALA A 202 6.84 -9.75 0.69
N ILE A 203 6.39 -10.69 -0.13
CA ILE A 203 5.81 -11.95 0.35
C ILE A 203 6.85 -12.79 1.09
N LYS A 204 8.08 -12.91 0.59
CA LYS A 204 9.17 -13.62 1.29
C LYS A 204 9.45 -13.03 2.69
N LYS A 205 9.32 -11.71 2.88
CA LYS A 205 9.52 -11.07 4.18
C LYS A 205 8.29 -11.14 5.07
N LEU A 206 7.09 -11.07 4.49
CA LEU A 206 5.82 -11.29 5.17
C LEU A 206 5.77 -12.69 5.84
N GLU A 207 6.15 -13.73 5.11
CA GLU A 207 6.24 -15.10 5.64
C GLU A 207 7.23 -15.24 6.82
N LYS A 208 8.26 -14.41 6.83
CA LYS A 208 9.23 -14.33 7.94
C LYS A 208 8.79 -13.38 9.06
N ASN A 209 7.52 -12.95 9.06
CA ASN A 209 6.95 -12.03 10.06
C ASN A 209 7.73 -10.73 10.23
N LYS A 210 8.38 -10.23 9.16
CA LYS A 210 9.07 -8.94 9.20
C LYS A 210 8.06 -7.80 9.16
N PHE A 211 8.10 -6.93 10.16
CA PHE A 211 7.19 -5.80 10.25
C PHE A 211 7.47 -4.75 9.16
N TYR A 212 8.69 -4.22 9.12
CA TYR A 212 9.12 -3.34 8.03
C TYR A 212 9.71 -4.13 6.88
N ILE A 213 9.06 -4.03 5.73
CA ILE A 213 9.50 -4.63 4.48
C ILE A 213 9.94 -3.49 3.57
N VAL A 214 11.25 -3.28 3.47
CA VAL A 214 11.86 -2.17 2.71
C VAL A 214 12.73 -2.76 1.61
N PRO A 215 12.25 -2.83 0.37
CA PRO A 215 13.04 -3.29 -0.76
C PRO A 215 14.11 -2.24 -1.14
N GLY A 216 15.33 -2.71 -1.45
CA GLY A 216 16.45 -1.85 -1.81
C GLY A 216 17.31 -1.42 -0.61
N ILE A 217 18.62 -1.39 -0.80
CA ILE A 217 19.58 -0.95 0.24
C ILE A 217 19.52 0.57 0.37
N ASP A 218 19.44 1.27 -0.76
CA ASP A 218 19.27 2.71 -0.87
C ASP A 218 18.04 3.22 -0.11
N ILE A 219 16.90 2.52 -0.24
CA ILE A 219 15.66 2.86 0.47
C ILE A 219 15.77 2.59 1.98
N LYS A 220 16.49 1.53 2.38
CA LYS A 220 16.79 1.29 3.80
C LYS A 220 17.63 2.40 4.40
N LEU A 221 18.65 2.85 3.68
CA LEU A 221 19.47 3.99 4.09
C LEU A 221 18.65 5.29 4.16
N ALA A 222 17.83 5.57 3.14
CA ALA A 222 16.95 6.73 3.16
C ALA A 222 16.01 6.72 4.37
N ARG A 223 15.43 5.55 4.71
CA ARG A 223 14.61 5.40 5.93
C ARG A 223 15.43 5.59 7.20
N PHE A 224 16.65 5.11 7.26
CA PHE A 224 17.53 5.30 8.43
C PHE A 224 17.83 6.79 8.62
N PHE A 225 18.29 7.45 7.58
CA PHE A 225 18.60 8.88 7.64
C PHE A 225 17.38 9.75 7.93
N SER A 226 16.18 9.38 7.46
CA SER A 226 14.97 10.13 7.78
C SER A 226 14.63 10.18 9.29
N LYS A 227 15.16 9.26 10.09
CA LYS A 227 14.94 9.25 11.54
C LYS A 227 15.85 10.18 12.32
N ILE A 228 17.02 10.47 11.80
CA ILE A 228 18.07 11.24 12.50
C ILE A 228 18.26 12.64 11.91
N THR A 229 17.74 12.87 10.72
CA THR A 229 17.85 14.18 10.06
C THR A 229 16.71 15.09 10.51
N PRO A 230 16.96 16.34 10.89
CA PRO A 230 15.91 17.31 11.24
C PRO A 230 14.90 17.50 10.09
N ASN A 231 13.61 17.59 10.43
CA ASN A 231 12.53 17.72 9.45
C ASN A 231 12.71 18.89 8.46
N ASN A 232 13.23 20.03 8.92
CA ASN A 232 13.49 21.18 8.05
C ASN A 232 14.49 20.87 6.93
N LEU A 233 15.52 20.07 7.23
CA LEU A 233 16.52 19.67 6.24
C LEU A 233 15.95 18.63 5.29
N ILE A 234 15.22 17.64 5.82
CA ILE A 234 14.52 16.64 4.99
C ILE A 234 13.54 17.31 4.04
N SER A 235 12.74 18.27 4.52
CA SER A 235 11.77 19.02 3.69
C SER A 235 12.46 19.73 2.52
N LYS A 236 13.63 20.36 2.75
CA LYS A 236 14.40 21.01 1.68
C LYS A 236 14.93 19.99 0.65
N ILE A 237 15.40 18.83 1.11
CA ILE A 237 15.90 17.76 0.24
C ILE A 237 14.76 17.19 -0.60
N THR A 238 13.66 16.80 0.05
CA THR A 238 12.49 16.22 -0.63
C THR A 238 11.85 17.21 -1.59
N TYR A 239 11.77 18.52 -1.23
CA TYR A 239 11.31 19.55 -2.17
C TYR A 239 12.14 19.58 -3.46
N ARG A 240 13.47 19.57 -3.35
CA ARG A 240 14.37 19.57 -4.52
C ARG A 240 14.16 18.32 -5.40
N ILE A 241 13.98 17.17 -4.76
CA ILE A 241 13.74 15.89 -5.46
C ILE A 241 12.39 15.94 -6.20
N GLN A 242 11.32 16.40 -5.53
CA GLN A 242 9.99 16.45 -6.13
C GLN A 242 9.90 17.53 -7.23
N LYS A 243 10.55 18.69 -7.03
CA LYS A 243 10.58 19.76 -8.04
C LYS A 243 11.15 19.29 -9.39
N ARG A 244 12.16 18.44 -9.36
CA ARG A 244 12.73 17.84 -10.60
C ARG A 244 11.73 16.98 -11.36
N LYS A 245 10.73 16.41 -10.70
CA LYS A 245 9.69 15.57 -11.32
C LYS A 245 8.60 16.38 -12.02
N LEU A 246 8.48 17.68 -11.73
CA LEU A 246 7.48 18.58 -12.31
C LEU A 246 7.99 19.31 -13.57
N HIS A 247 9.31 19.46 -13.74
CA HIS A 247 9.91 20.35 -14.75
C HIS A 247 10.40 19.64 -16.00
N THR A 248 9.84 18.48 -16.31
CA THR A 248 10.08 17.77 -17.58
C THR A 248 8.76 17.27 -18.13
#